data_eb5e497d9480343b039fe8dd5ff39d61
#
_entry.id   eb5e497d9480343b039fe8dd5ff39d61
#
_cell.length_a   1.000
_cell.length_b   1.000
_cell.length_c   1.000
_cell.angle_alpha   90.00
_cell.angle_beta   90.00
_cell.angle_gamma   90.00
#
_symmetry.space_group_name_H-M   'P 1'
#
loop_
_entity.id
_entity.type
_entity.pdbx_description
1 polymer ?
#
loop_
_entity_poly.entity_id
_entity_poly.type
_entity_poly.pdbx_seq_one_letter_code
_entity_poly.pdbx_strand_id
1 'polypeptide(L)'
;MPARKSSLALFLLGAALTGMVWRPLGAAMLVYNLLSIVLFWKLICRHCRHLGTRSCPCGYGVLAARYFKGIPGSDFRKIFRKNIAIMYPCWFIPFAAGVYLLLARYSRGILLLFAAFVVVGFIVIPFISRFAGCKGCSLKSECPWMSSGRAAADV
;
A
#
# COMPACT_ATOMS: atom_id res chain seq x y z
N MET A 1 -1.77 15.11 5.21
CA MET A 1 -1.24 13.74 5.02
C MET A 1 -2.39 12.76 4.72
N PRO A 2 -3.04 12.89 3.57
CA PRO A 2 -4.21 12.06 3.23
C PRO A 2 -3.85 10.60 2.94
N ALA A 3 -2.70 10.33 2.30
CA ALA A 3 -2.28 8.97 1.94
C ALA A 3 -2.21 7.99 3.14
N ARG A 4 -1.72 8.44 4.30
CA ARG A 4 -1.65 7.59 5.50
C ARG A 4 -3.03 7.20 6.04
N LYS A 5 -3.99 8.14 6.00
CA LYS A 5 -5.38 7.86 6.45
C LYS A 5 -6.06 6.86 5.52
N SER A 6 -5.86 6.99 4.21
CA SER A 6 -6.43 6.07 3.22
C SER A 6 -5.86 4.66 3.33
N SER A 7 -4.55 4.51 3.62
CA SER A 7 -3.93 3.20 3.86
C SER A 7 -4.49 2.53 5.12
N LEU A 8 -4.71 3.30 6.20
CA LEU A 8 -5.32 2.76 7.42
C LEU A 8 -6.75 2.29 7.16
N ALA A 9 -7.55 3.09 6.44
CA ALA A 9 -8.91 2.70 6.05
C ALA A 9 -8.92 1.39 5.24
N LEU A 10 -8.01 1.25 4.26
CA LEU A 10 -7.87 0.02 3.48
C LEU A 10 -7.60 -1.20 4.36
N PHE A 11 -6.68 -1.09 5.33
CA PHE A 11 -6.32 -2.19 6.21
C PHE A 11 -7.47 -2.60 7.13
N LEU A 12 -8.22 -1.63 7.66
CA LEU A 12 -9.38 -1.90 8.50
C LEU A 12 -10.53 -2.55 7.71
N LEU A 13 -10.82 -2.04 6.51
CA LEU A 13 -11.82 -2.62 5.61
C LEU A 13 -11.43 -4.04 5.19
N GLY A 14 -10.16 -4.25 4.85
CA GLY A 14 -9.63 -5.57 4.49
C GLY A 14 -9.72 -6.57 5.64
N ALA A 15 -9.36 -6.17 6.86
CA ALA A 15 -9.48 -7.01 8.03
C ALA A 15 -10.95 -7.31 8.40
N ALA A 16 -11.87 -6.36 8.20
CA ALA A 16 -13.29 -6.58 8.39
C ALA A 16 -13.84 -7.63 7.41
N LEU A 17 -13.51 -7.50 6.11
CA LEU A 17 -13.92 -8.47 5.08
C LEU A 17 -13.41 -9.88 5.40
N THR A 18 -12.12 -10.02 5.70
CA THR A 18 -11.53 -11.32 6.05
C THR A 18 -12.08 -11.89 7.35
N GLY A 19 -12.37 -11.03 8.34
CA GLY A 19 -12.96 -11.40 9.61
C GLY A 19 -14.41 -11.87 9.49
N MET A 20 -15.16 -11.41 8.48
CA MET A 20 -16.50 -11.92 8.17
C MET A 20 -16.50 -13.32 7.57
N VAL A 21 -15.42 -13.72 6.91
CA VAL A 21 -15.22 -15.11 6.46
C VAL A 21 -14.91 -16.00 7.67
N TRP A 22 -13.93 -15.58 8.46
CA TRP A 22 -13.49 -16.28 9.66
C TRP A 22 -12.77 -15.32 10.61
N ARG A 23 -13.25 -15.20 11.86
CA ARG A 23 -12.74 -14.23 12.84
C ARG A 23 -11.21 -14.29 13.05
N PRO A 24 -10.58 -15.47 13.22
CA PRO A 24 -9.12 -15.54 13.32
C PRO A 24 -8.38 -15.05 12.08
N LEU A 25 -8.96 -15.21 10.89
CA LEU A 25 -8.38 -14.71 9.64
C LEU A 25 -8.33 -13.17 9.61
N GLY A 26 -9.37 -12.52 10.12
CA GLY A 26 -9.39 -11.05 10.27
C GLY A 26 -8.31 -10.56 11.24
N ALA A 27 -8.13 -11.24 12.38
CA ALA A 27 -7.07 -10.92 13.32
C ALA A 27 -5.67 -11.15 12.71
N ALA A 28 -5.46 -12.28 12.05
CA ALA A 28 -4.22 -12.57 11.33
C ALA A 28 -3.91 -11.52 10.25
N MET A 29 -4.95 -11.05 9.54
CA MET A 29 -4.81 -10.00 8.53
C MET A 29 -4.40 -8.65 9.14
N LEU A 30 -4.93 -8.29 10.31
CA LEU A 30 -4.49 -7.08 11.04
C LEU A 30 -3.01 -7.18 11.43
N VAL A 31 -2.60 -8.30 12.00
CA VAL A 31 -1.19 -8.54 12.37
C VAL A 31 -0.30 -8.47 11.13
N TYR A 32 -0.71 -9.12 10.03
CA TYR A 32 0.02 -9.07 8.77
C TYR A 32 0.15 -7.64 8.22
N ASN A 33 -0.92 -6.85 8.25
CA ASN A 33 -0.90 -5.45 7.81
C ASN A 33 0.09 -4.60 8.63
N LEU A 34 0.15 -4.79 9.94
CA LEU A 34 1.12 -4.10 10.80
C LEU A 34 2.56 -4.53 10.50
N LEU A 35 2.79 -5.83 10.36
CA LEU A 35 4.10 -6.36 10.00
C LEU A 35 4.55 -5.89 8.61
N SER A 36 3.66 -5.87 7.63
CA SER A 36 3.96 -5.42 6.27
C SER A 36 4.36 -3.95 6.22
N ILE A 37 3.76 -3.08 7.05
CA ILE A 37 4.18 -1.67 7.18
C ILE A 37 5.61 -1.59 7.74
N VAL A 38 5.92 -2.31 8.80
CA VAL A 38 7.26 -2.31 9.40
C VAL A 38 8.29 -2.86 8.42
N LEU A 39 7.97 -3.95 7.73
CA LEU A 39 8.82 -4.52 6.69
C LEU A 39 9.01 -3.56 5.52
N PHE A 40 7.96 -2.87 5.10
CA PHE A 40 8.05 -1.84 4.06
C PHE A 40 9.00 -0.71 4.47
N TRP A 41 8.95 -0.24 5.71
CA TRP A 41 9.89 0.75 6.21
C TRP A 41 11.33 0.22 6.24
N LYS A 42 11.52 -1.01 6.73
CA LYS A 42 12.84 -1.65 6.85
C LYS A 42 13.46 -1.97 5.49
N LEU A 43 12.69 -2.44 4.53
CA LEU A 43 13.20 -2.97 3.26
C LEU A 43 13.17 -1.95 2.12
N ILE A 44 12.27 -0.98 2.15
CA ILE A 44 12.09 -0.02 1.07
C ILE A 44 12.42 1.41 1.52
N CYS A 45 11.80 1.91 2.61
CA CYS A 45 11.96 3.31 3.00
C CYS A 45 13.39 3.67 3.38
N ARG A 46 14.18 2.75 3.94
CA ARG A 46 15.60 2.97 4.28
C ARG A 46 16.48 3.32 3.09
N HIS A 47 16.10 2.91 1.89
CA HIS A 47 16.84 3.13 0.65
C HIS A 47 16.31 4.35 -0.13
N CYS A 48 15.28 5.03 0.39
CA CYS A 48 14.66 6.17 -0.26
C CYS A 48 15.36 7.47 0.15
N ARG A 49 15.69 8.33 -0.81
CA ARG A 49 16.26 9.67 -0.56
C ARG A 49 15.33 10.60 0.23
N HIS A 50 14.02 10.30 0.24
CA HIS A 50 13.03 11.07 1.00
C HIS A 50 12.84 10.57 2.45
N LEU A 51 13.71 9.67 2.93
CA LEU A 51 13.70 9.25 4.32
C LEU A 51 13.97 10.46 5.22
N GLY A 52 13.13 10.68 6.22
CA GLY A 52 13.23 11.83 7.14
C GLY A 52 12.64 13.13 6.61
N THR A 53 12.23 13.20 5.34
CA THR A 53 11.67 14.43 4.76
C THR A 53 10.14 14.41 4.76
N ARG A 54 9.52 15.61 4.84
CA ARG A 54 8.07 15.77 4.67
C ARG A 54 7.61 15.59 3.22
N SER A 55 8.54 15.58 2.28
CA SER A 55 8.30 15.39 0.84
C SER A 55 8.07 13.93 0.45
N CYS A 56 8.06 13.00 1.41
CA CYS A 56 7.76 11.59 1.15
C CYS A 56 6.32 11.42 0.65
N PRO A 57 6.10 10.93 -0.58
CA PRO A 57 4.76 10.82 -1.17
C PRO A 57 3.85 9.86 -0.40
N CYS A 58 4.41 8.81 0.21
CA CYS A 58 3.65 7.86 1.03
C CYS A 58 3.34 8.38 2.44
N GLY A 59 3.96 9.50 2.87
CA GLY A 59 3.80 10.08 4.21
C GLY A 59 4.48 9.31 5.34
N TYR A 60 5.19 8.24 5.03
CA TYR A 60 5.91 7.42 6.02
C TYR A 60 7.37 7.80 6.24
N GLY A 61 7.95 8.68 5.39
CA GLY A 61 9.37 9.02 5.43
C GLY A 61 9.85 9.53 6.79
N VAL A 62 9.11 10.45 7.41
CA VAL A 62 9.45 11.00 8.74
C VAL A 62 9.30 9.92 9.82
N LEU A 63 8.25 9.11 9.76
CA LEU A 63 8.01 8.07 10.75
C LEU A 63 9.04 6.94 10.63
N ALA A 64 9.33 6.50 9.41
CA ALA A 64 10.34 5.47 9.16
C ALA A 64 11.75 5.92 9.59
N ALA A 65 12.11 7.20 9.41
CA ALA A 65 13.40 7.77 9.85
C ALA A 65 13.59 7.76 11.37
N ARG A 66 12.47 7.73 12.12
CA ARG A 66 12.52 7.67 13.59
C ARG A 66 13.01 6.30 14.09
N TYR A 67 12.73 5.24 13.34
CA TYR A 67 13.06 3.86 13.72
C TYR A 67 14.21 3.27 12.92
N PHE A 68 14.46 3.77 11.71
CA PHE A 68 15.45 3.19 10.80
C PHE A 68 16.37 4.28 10.22
N LYS A 69 17.68 4.02 10.25
CA LYS A 69 18.68 4.84 9.58
C LYS A 69 18.68 4.55 8.07
N GLY A 70 18.85 5.58 7.24
CA GLY A 70 18.97 5.46 5.80
C GLY A 70 20.24 4.75 5.36
N ILE A 71 20.19 4.05 4.23
CA ILE A 71 21.34 3.43 3.59
C ILE A 71 21.56 4.18 2.26
N PRO A 72 22.57 5.06 2.18
CA PRO A 72 22.89 5.79 0.96
C PRO A 72 23.50 4.86 -0.11
N GLY A 73 23.37 5.24 -1.39
CA GLY A 73 24.05 4.56 -2.49
C GLY A 73 23.40 3.29 -3.00
N SER A 74 22.21 2.93 -2.54
CA SER A 74 21.50 1.74 -3.00
C SER A 74 20.57 2.04 -4.19
N ASP A 75 20.50 1.11 -5.14
CA ASP A 75 19.54 1.17 -6.26
C ASP A 75 18.11 0.98 -5.75
N PHE A 76 17.42 2.11 -5.49
CA PHE A 76 16.05 2.12 -5.00
C PHE A 76 15.09 1.36 -5.91
N ARG A 77 15.25 1.46 -7.24
CA ARG A 77 14.36 0.81 -8.21
C ARG A 77 14.40 -0.71 -8.10
N LYS A 78 15.60 -1.27 -7.99
CA LYS A 78 15.81 -2.72 -7.84
C LYS A 78 15.24 -3.23 -6.52
N ILE A 79 15.53 -2.50 -5.43
CA ILE A 79 15.05 -2.86 -4.08
C ILE A 79 13.53 -2.77 -4.01
N PHE A 80 12.93 -1.71 -4.56
CA PHE A 80 11.49 -1.53 -4.59
C PHE A 80 10.81 -2.67 -5.33
N ARG A 81 11.26 -3.01 -6.55
CA ARG A 81 10.69 -4.11 -7.33
C ARG A 81 10.76 -5.45 -6.62
N LYS A 82 11.89 -5.74 -5.96
CA LYS A 82 12.10 -7.00 -5.23
C LYS A 82 11.16 -7.13 -4.03
N ASN A 83 10.92 -6.05 -3.30
CA ASN A 83 10.26 -6.11 -2.00
C ASN A 83 8.78 -5.65 -2.01
N ILE A 84 8.29 -5.04 -3.09
CA ILE A 84 6.90 -4.56 -3.16
C ILE A 84 5.87 -5.69 -3.03
N ALA A 85 6.24 -6.92 -3.37
CA ALA A 85 5.38 -8.10 -3.27
C ALA A 85 4.85 -8.34 -1.84
N ILE A 86 5.53 -7.84 -0.80
CA ILE A 86 5.06 -7.90 0.59
C ILE A 86 3.71 -7.19 0.77
N MET A 87 3.41 -6.20 -0.08
CA MET A 87 2.16 -5.47 -0.02
C MET A 87 1.00 -6.18 -0.72
N TYR A 88 1.25 -7.14 -1.62
CA TYR A 88 0.20 -7.78 -2.41
C TYR A 88 -0.85 -8.52 -1.57
N PRO A 89 -0.49 -9.29 -0.53
CA PRO A 89 -1.48 -9.96 0.30
C PRO A 89 -2.47 -9.00 0.97
N CYS A 90 -2.04 -7.76 1.31
CA CYS A 90 -2.92 -6.74 1.89
C CYS A 90 -4.08 -6.32 0.95
N TRP A 91 -3.94 -6.58 -0.34
CA TRP A 91 -4.92 -6.23 -1.37
C TRP A 91 -5.69 -7.44 -1.88
N PHE A 92 -4.96 -8.51 -2.21
CA PHE A 92 -5.56 -9.68 -2.87
C PHE A 92 -6.34 -10.58 -1.92
N ILE A 93 -5.89 -10.77 -0.67
CA ILE A 93 -6.59 -11.61 0.30
C ILE A 93 -7.96 -10.99 0.66
N PRO A 94 -8.08 -9.71 1.05
CA PRO A 94 -9.38 -9.11 1.32
C PRO A 94 -10.27 -9.01 0.07
N PHE A 95 -9.68 -8.82 -1.11
CA PHE A 95 -10.42 -8.83 -2.36
C PHE A 95 -11.06 -10.19 -2.61
N ALA A 96 -10.29 -11.28 -2.51
CA ALA A 96 -10.80 -12.64 -2.67
C ALA A 96 -11.85 -12.98 -1.60
N ALA A 97 -11.64 -12.56 -0.35
CA ALA A 97 -12.60 -12.71 0.73
C ALA A 97 -13.92 -11.97 0.43
N GLY A 98 -13.85 -10.75 -0.08
CA GLY A 98 -15.02 -9.97 -0.47
C GLY A 98 -15.82 -10.62 -1.60
N VAL A 99 -15.13 -11.10 -2.65
CA VAL A 99 -15.78 -11.87 -3.75
C VAL A 99 -16.43 -13.13 -3.20
N TYR A 100 -15.74 -13.91 -2.39
CA TYR A 100 -16.29 -15.12 -1.76
C TYR A 100 -17.55 -14.81 -0.94
N LEU A 101 -17.53 -13.75 -0.11
CA LEU A 101 -18.70 -13.37 0.70
C LEU A 101 -19.89 -12.94 -0.15
N LEU A 102 -19.66 -12.24 -1.26
CA LEU A 102 -20.73 -11.86 -2.19
C LEU A 102 -21.38 -13.06 -2.88
N LEU A 103 -20.59 -14.09 -3.21
CA LEU A 103 -21.09 -15.30 -3.84
C LEU A 103 -21.78 -16.25 -2.83
N ALA A 104 -21.24 -16.37 -1.61
CA ALA A 104 -21.72 -17.32 -0.61
C ALA A 104 -22.84 -16.76 0.28
N ARG A 105 -22.84 -15.46 0.58
CA ARG A 105 -23.73 -14.81 1.53
C ARG A 105 -24.08 -13.38 1.11
N TYR A 106 -24.68 -13.21 -0.05
CA TYR A 106 -25.05 -11.89 -0.54
C TYR A 106 -25.86 -11.09 0.51
N SER A 107 -25.33 -9.92 0.88
CA SER A 107 -26.07 -8.92 1.63
C SER A 107 -25.66 -7.52 1.19
N ARG A 108 -26.59 -6.55 1.33
CA ARG A 108 -26.31 -5.14 1.00
C ARG A 108 -25.12 -4.58 1.82
N GLY A 109 -24.99 -5.00 3.08
CA GLY A 109 -23.88 -4.59 3.93
C GLY A 109 -22.52 -5.10 3.42
N ILE A 110 -22.43 -6.37 3.00
CA ILE A 110 -21.22 -6.95 2.40
C ILE A 110 -20.88 -6.24 1.10
N LEU A 111 -21.89 -5.98 0.25
CA LEU A 111 -21.69 -5.25 -1.00
C LEU A 111 -21.10 -3.86 -0.77
N LEU A 112 -21.66 -3.09 0.17
CA LEU A 112 -21.18 -1.74 0.51
C LEU A 112 -19.76 -1.78 1.09
N LEU A 113 -19.47 -2.73 1.98
CA LEU A 113 -18.14 -2.89 2.58
C LEU A 113 -17.09 -3.25 1.51
N PHE A 114 -17.43 -4.17 0.62
CA PHE A 114 -16.55 -4.58 -0.47
C PHE A 114 -16.36 -3.45 -1.49
N ALA A 115 -17.43 -2.74 -1.87
CA ALA A 115 -17.35 -1.58 -2.75
C ALA A 115 -16.46 -0.48 -2.14
N ALA A 116 -16.62 -0.18 -0.84
CA ALA A 116 -15.76 0.77 -0.13
C ALA A 116 -14.28 0.33 -0.15
N PHE A 117 -13.99 -0.95 0.06
CA PHE A 117 -12.63 -1.49 -0.03
C PHE A 117 -12.05 -1.32 -1.43
N VAL A 118 -12.80 -1.65 -2.49
CA VAL A 118 -12.36 -1.51 -3.89
C VAL A 118 -12.13 -0.05 -4.24
N VAL A 119 -13.06 0.85 -3.89
CA VAL A 119 -12.92 2.29 -4.17
C VAL A 119 -11.70 2.87 -3.46
N VAL A 120 -11.54 2.59 -2.17
CA VAL A 120 -10.38 3.10 -1.41
C VAL A 120 -9.08 2.52 -1.95
N GLY A 121 -9.03 1.22 -2.19
CA GLY A 121 -7.83 0.51 -2.61
C GLY A 121 -7.41 0.83 -4.05
N PHE A 122 -8.32 0.75 -4.99
CA PHE A 122 -7.98 0.79 -6.42
C PHE A 122 -8.20 2.16 -7.07
N ILE A 123 -8.98 3.05 -6.43
CA ILE A 123 -9.23 4.39 -6.96
C ILE A 123 -8.56 5.45 -6.09
N VAL A 124 -8.91 5.54 -4.80
CA VAL A 124 -8.49 6.64 -3.93
C VAL A 124 -6.97 6.62 -3.68
N ILE A 125 -6.41 5.44 -3.32
CA ILE A 125 -4.98 5.34 -3.04
C ILE A 125 -4.12 5.63 -4.27
N PRO A 126 -4.33 5.03 -5.47
CA PRO A 126 -3.58 5.36 -6.67
C PRO A 126 -3.75 6.82 -7.08
N PHE A 127 -4.97 7.37 -6.97
CA PHE A 127 -5.23 8.77 -7.30
C PHE A 127 -4.45 9.71 -6.39
N ILE A 128 -4.57 9.57 -5.07
CA ILE A 128 -3.82 10.41 -4.11
C ILE A 128 -2.31 10.24 -4.30
N SER A 129 -1.83 9.01 -4.53
CA SER A 129 -0.41 8.77 -4.75
C SER A 129 0.11 9.50 -6.00
N ARG A 130 -0.61 9.43 -7.12
CA ARG A 130 -0.21 10.09 -8.37
C ARG A 130 -0.30 11.61 -8.30
N PHE A 131 -1.41 12.15 -7.81
CA PHE A 131 -1.69 13.59 -7.88
C PHE A 131 -1.10 14.38 -6.71
N ALA A 132 -1.15 13.86 -5.49
CA ALA A 132 -0.67 14.57 -4.30
C ALA A 132 0.75 14.14 -3.87
N GLY A 133 1.11 12.86 -4.06
CA GLY A 133 2.40 12.34 -3.62
C GLY A 133 3.50 12.46 -4.67
N CYS A 134 3.23 11.98 -5.89
CA CYS A 134 4.28 11.82 -6.90
C CYS A 134 4.49 13.03 -7.81
N LYS A 135 3.54 13.99 -7.85
CA LYS A 135 3.63 15.16 -8.73
C LYS A 135 4.87 16.01 -8.47
N GLY A 136 5.24 16.20 -7.21
CA GLY A 136 6.41 16.97 -6.77
C GLY A 136 7.63 16.12 -6.38
N CYS A 137 7.65 14.84 -6.67
CA CYS A 137 8.73 13.95 -6.26
C CYS A 137 9.95 14.07 -7.20
N SER A 138 11.14 14.34 -6.64
CA SER A 138 12.40 14.42 -7.40
C SER A 138 12.84 13.08 -7.99
N LEU A 139 12.37 11.96 -7.44
CA LEU A 139 12.66 10.59 -7.92
C LEU A 139 11.59 10.08 -8.90
N LYS A 140 10.76 10.95 -9.48
CA LYS A 140 9.67 10.56 -10.37
C LYS A 140 10.14 9.75 -11.59
N SER A 141 11.31 10.10 -12.14
CA SER A 141 11.91 9.40 -13.29
C SER A 141 12.46 8.02 -12.94
N GLU A 142 12.93 7.83 -11.73
CA GLU A 142 13.53 6.57 -11.26
C GLU A 142 12.51 5.65 -10.57
N CYS A 143 11.32 6.18 -10.24
CA CYS A 143 10.31 5.44 -9.50
C CYS A 143 9.57 4.45 -10.40
N PRO A 144 9.61 3.12 -10.13
CA PRO A 144 8.94 2.13 -10.97
C PRO A 144 7.41 2.29 -10.98
N TRP A 145 6.84 2.96 -9.97
CA TRP A 145 5.42 3.27 -9.88
C TRP A 145 4.96 4.36 -10.86
N MET A 146 5.86 5.27 -11.25
CA MET A 146 5.55 6.38 -12.16
C MET A 146 6.14 6.18 -13.56
N SER A 147 7.22 5.40 -13.69
CA SER A 147 7.90 5.17 -14.97
C SER A 147 7.26 4.09 -15.83
N SER A 148 6.26 3.36 -15.32
CA SER A 148 5.57 2.30 -16.06
C SER A 148 4.82 2.77 -17.33
N GLY A 149 4.68 4.10 -17.53
CA GLY A 149 4.11 4.66 -18.76
C GLY A 149 5.14 5.04 -19.83
N ARG A 150 6.45 5.05 -19.53
CA ARG A 150 7.49 5.41 -20.51
C ARG A 150 8.34 4.21 -20.97
N ALA A 151 8.40 3.15 -20.20
CA ALA A 151 9.17 1.95 -20.59
C ALA A 151 8.52 1.14 -21.74
N ALA A 152 7.32 1.51 -22.18
CA ALA A 152 6.66 0.90 -23.33
C ALA A 152 6.90 1.65 -24.65
N ALA A 153 7.63 2.79 -24.62
CA ALA A 153 7.89 3.60 -25.79
C ALA A 153 9.32 3.45 -26.35
N ASP A 154 10.20 2.72 -25.65
CA ASP A 154 11.60 2.54 -26.02
C ASP A 154 11.97 1.05 -26.21
N VAL A 155 11.06 0.24 -26.81
CA VAL A 155 11.37 -1.12 -27.33
C VAL A 155 11.01 -1.17 -28.79
#